data_525aad87b28c266986c587bfb4df9b8b
#
_entry.id   525aad87b28c266986c587bfb4df9b8b
#
_cell.length_a   1.000
_cell.length_b   1.000
_cell.length_c   1.000
_cell.angle_alpha   90.00
_cell.angle_beta   90.00
_cell.angle_gamma   90.00
#
_symmetry.space_group_name_H-M   'P 1'
#
loop_
_entity.id
_entity.type
_entity.pdbx_description
1 polymer ?
#
loop_
_entity_poly.entity_id
_entity_poly.type
_entity_poly.pdbx_seq_one_letter_code
_entity_poly.pdbx_strand_id
1 'polypeptide(L)'
;MVVLVGERPEEVTHLRRLVDGEVIFSTFDQSARDHIMVAELAIERAKRLVELGRDVVVLLDSITRLGRAYNLAAPASSRILAGGVATSALQPPRQFLGAARNIEEGGSLTILSSALVETGSRMDDVFFEEFKGTGNMELRLRRDLAERRIFPAIDIGPSGTRRDDLLMSPREHAAVGSLRRVLAGLDPQQALELLLDKTRDTSSNAEFLRQVLSPPDGVTRRREKDRARAHPPAA
;
A
#
# COMPACT_ATOMS: atom_id res chain seq x y z
N MET A 1 -9.73 11.76 6.79
CA MET A 1 -10.66 10.96 7.65
C MET A 1 -9.97 9.65 8.00
N VAL A 2 -9.97 9.25 9.27
CA VAL A 2 -9.46 7.95 9.72
C VAL A 2 -10.65 7.12 10.21
N VAL A 3 -10.72 5.87 9.79
CA VAL A 3 -11.79 4.92 10.15
C VAL A 3 -11.14 3.71 10.82
N LEU A 4 -11.41 3.54 12.10
CA LEU A 4 -10.83 2.47 12.92
C LEU A 4 -11.91 1.45 13.26
N VAL A 5 -11.69 0.19 12.88
CA VAL A 5 -12.64 -0.89 13.08
C VAL A 5 -12.05 -1.96 14.00
N GLY A 6 -12.63 -2.10 15.20
CA GLY A 6 -12.19 -3.09 16.17
C GLY A 6 -10.83 -2.80 16.78
N GLU A 7 -10.42 -1.54 16.87
CA GLU A 7 -9.16 -1.14 17.48
C GLU A 7 -9.28 -0.95 19.00
N ARG A 8 -8.13 -0.86 19.67
CA ARG A 8 -8.10 -0.67 21.13
C ARG A 8 -8.44 0.76 21.50
N PRO A 9 -9.17 1.00 22.62
CA PRO A 9 -9.55 2.36 23.04
C PRO A 9 -8.36 3.31 23.23
N GLU A 10 -7.21 2.81 23.71
CA GLU A 10 -5.99 3.61 23.86
C GLU A 10 -5.40 4.05 22.53
N GLU A 11 -5.42 3.18 21.51
CA GLU A 11 -4.95 3.49 20.15
C GLU A 11 -5.87 4.52 19.48
N VAL A 12 -7.18 4.37 19.64
CA VAL A 12 -8.17 5.37 19.19
C VAL A 12 -7.91 6.72 19.83
N THR A 13 -7.69 6.75 21.15
CA THR A 13 -7.43 8.01 21.87
C THR A 13 -6.14 8.66 21.40
N HIS A 14 -5.11 7.86 21.15
CA HIS A 14 -3.82 8.35 20.65
C HIS A 14 -3.97 8.96 19.25
N LEU A 15 -4.59 8.27 18.31
CA LEU A 15 -4.81 8.76 16.94
C LEU A 15 -5.69 10.01 16.89
N ARG A 16 -6.74 10.11 17.73
CA ARG A 16 -7.56 11.33 17.82
C ARG A 16 -6.80 12.56 18.26
N ARG A 17 -5.69 12.40 18.99
CA ARG A 17 -4.84 13.51 19.43
C ARG A 17 -3.79 13.91 18.38
N LEU A 18 -3.37 12.95 17.55
CA LEU A 18 -2.30 13.16 16.58
C LEU A 18 -2.81 13.61 15.20
N VAL A 19 -3.99 13.12 14.81
CA VAL A 19 -4.51 13.37 13.46
C VAL A 19 -5.27 14.68 13.44
N ASP A 20 -4.82 15.58 12.57
CA ASP A 20 -5.58 16.79 12.21
C ASP A 20 -6.65 16.41 11.18
N GLY A 21 -7.73 15.83 11.67
CA GLY A 21 -8.82 15.33 10.82
C GLY A 21 -9.85 14.53 11.59
N GLU A 22 -10.91 14.12 10.91
CA GLU A 22 -11.99 13.36 11.50
C GLU A 22 -11.55 11.91 11.76
N VAL A 23 -11.74 11.44 13.00
CA VAL A 23 -11.48 10.06 13.41
C VAL A 23 -12.82 9.42 13.82
N ILE A 24 -13.27 8.46 13.00
CA ILE A 24 -14.49 7.68 13.19
C ILE A 24 -14.06 6.27 13.62
N PHE A 25 -14.67 5.70 14.63
CA PHE A 25 -14.16 4.45 15.18
C PHE A 25 -15.24 3.56 15.81
N SER A 26 -14.92 2.29 15.90
CA SER A 26 -15.53 1.30 16.76
C SER A 26 -14.44 0.49 17.46
N THR A 27 -14.54 0.33 18.77
CA THR A 27 -13.54 -0.40 19.57
C THR A 27 -13.84 -1.90 19.60
N PHE A 28 -12.83 -2.72 19.89
CA PHE A 28 -12.91 -4.19 19.78
C PHE A 28 -14.01 -4.83 20.65
N ASP A 29 -14.46 -4.14 21.68
CA ASP A 29 -15.54 -4.57 22.61
C ASP A 29 -16.95 -4.34 22.07
N GLN A 30 -17.08 -3.61 20.94
CA GLN A 30 -18.35 -3.37 20.29
C GLN A 30 -18.78 -4.54 19.41
N SER A 31 -20.07 -4.57 19.05
CA SER A 31 -20.61 -5.65 18.24
C SER A 31 -20.17 -5.56 16.76
N ALA A 32 -20.25 -6.69 16.06
CA ALA A 32 -19.99 -6.73 14.61
C ALA A 32 -20.90 -5.76 13.83
N ARG A 33 -22.13 -5.56 14.28
CA ARG A 33 -23.07 -4.59 13.68
C ARG A 33 -22.63 -3.15 13.85
N ASP A 34 -22.06 -2.81 15.01
CA ASP A 34 -21.52 -1.47 15.27
C ASP A 34 -20.30 -1.20 14.39
N HIS A 35 -19.42 -2.20 14.19
CA HIS A 35 -18.29 -2.10 13.27
C HIS A 35 -18.76 -1.81 11.84
N ILE A 36 -19.77 -2.52 11.37
CA ILE A 36 -20.35 -2.34 10.05
C ILE A 36 -20.96 -0.94 9.93
N MET A 37 -21.82 -0.55 10.88
CA MET A 37 -22.50 0.73 10.87
C MET A 37 -21.53 1.91 10.84
N VAL A 38 -20.47 1.86 11.63
CA VAL A 38 -19.43 2.90 11.67
C VAL A 38 -18.73 3.03 10.32
N ALA A 39 -18.36 1.91 9.70
CA ALA A 39 -17.72 1.92 8.39
C ALA A 39 -18.64 2.42 7.28
N GLU A 40 -19.91 2.01 7.28
CA GLU A 40 -20.92 2.45 6.30
C GLU A 40 -21.20 3.95 6.43
N LEU A 41 -21.36 4.46 7.64
CA LEU A 41 -21.54 5.90 7.88
C LEU A 41 -20.30 6.70 7.42
N ALA A 42 -19.10 6.20 7.67
CA ALA A 42 -17.87 6.85 7.27
C ALA A 42 -17.76 6.97 5.75
N ILE A 43 -18.01 5.89 5.01
CA ILE A 43 -17.94 5.91 3.55
C ILE A 43 -19.04 6.77 2.91
N GLU A 44 -20.25 6.75 3.45
CA GLU A 44 -21.34 7.61 2.96
C GLU A 44 -21.03 9.10 3.21
N ARG A 45 -20.47 9.42 4.39
CA ARG A 45 -20.00 10.78 4.67
C ARG A 45 -18.89 11.21 3.71
N ALA A 46 -17.90 10.33 3.45
CA ALA A 46 -16.84 10.60 2.48
C ALA A 46 -17.39 10.89 1.09
N LYS A 47 -18.35 10.10 0.61
CA LYS A 47 -19.04 10.33 -0.68
C LYS A 47 -19.72 11.70 -0.73
N ARG A 48 -20.45 12.08 0.33
CA ARG A 48 -21.11 13.41 0.37
C ARG A 48 -20.09 14.56 0.29
N LEU A 49 -18.93 14.42 0.94
CA LEU A 49 -17.87 15.44 0.84
C LEU A 49 -17.30 15.53 -0.58
N VAL A 50 -17.11 14.40 -1.24
CA VAL A 50 -16.64 14.35 -2.64
C VAL A 50 -17.65 14.98 -3.59
N GLU A 51 -18.94 14.72 -3.42
CA GLU A 51 -20.03 15.37 -4.19
C GLU A 51 -20.07 16.89 -4.01
N LEU A 52 -19.54 17.39 -2.90
CA LEU A 52 -19.33 18.83 -2.67
C LEU A 52 -18.01 19.36 -3.30
N GLY A 53 -17.39 18.57 -4.16
CA GLY A 53 -16.15 18.94 -4.87
C GLY A 53 -14.88 18.83 -4.02
N ARG A 54 -14.88 18.10 -2.91
CA ARG A 54 -13.71 17.96 -2.04
C ARG A 54 -12.88 16.72 -2.41
N ASP A 55 -11.56 16.83 -2.24
CA ASP A 55 -10.65 15.69 -2.27
C ASP A 55 -10.60 15.07 -0.88
N VAL A 56 -11.05 13.82 -0.79
CA VAL A 56 -11.19 13.10 0.48
C VAL A 56 -10.24 11.91 0.51
N VAL A 57 -9.46 11.80 1.58
CA VAL A 57 -8.63 10.61 1.85
C VAL A 57 -9.20 9.88 3.06
N VAL A 58 -9.52 8.60 2.88
CA VAL A 58 -9.97 7.69 3.94
C VAL A 58 -8.85 6.71 4.25
N LEU A 59 -8.43 6.69 5.51
CA LEU A 59 -7.52 5.68 6.06
C LEU A 59 -8.33 4.69 6.86
N LEU A 60 -8.46 3.44 6.38
CA LEU A 60 -9.24 2.39 7.05
C LEU A 60 -8.31 1.40 7.74
N ASP A 61 -8.42 1.27 9.03
CA ASP A 61 -7.75 0.23 9.82
C ASP A 61 -8.77 -0.64 10.56
N SER A 62 -9.04 -1.87 10.12
CA SER A 62 -8.54 -2.54 8.93
C SER A 62 -9.69 -3.16 8.11
N ILE A 63 -9.47 -3.35 6.83
CA ILE A 63 -10.45 -4.03 5.95
C ILE A 63 -10.68 -5.49 6.36
N THR A 64 -9.66 -6.15 6.93
CA THR A 64 -9.78 -7.53 7.42
C THR A 64 -10.75 -7.63 8.59
N ARG A 65 -10.67 -6.69 9.55
CA ARG A 65 -11.60 -6.64 10.69
C ARG A 65 -13.03 -6.31 10.22
N LEU A 66 -13.16 -5.40 9.27
CA LEU A 66 -14.45 -5.10 8.66
C LEU A 66 -15.03 -6.32 7.93
N GLY A 67 -14.22 -7.05 7.17
CA GLY A 67 -14.64 -8.30 6.53
C GLY A 67 -15.09 -9.36 7.53
N ARG A 68 -14.37 -9.52 8.64
CA ARG A 68 -14.77 -10.42 9.75
C ARG A 68 -16.10 -9.99 10.37
N ALA A 69 -16.34 -8.69 10.54
CA ALA A 69 -17.61 -8.18 11.06
C ALA A 69 -18.79 -8.52 10.15
N TYR A 70 -18.62 -8.32 8.83
CA TYR A 70 -19.63 -8.74 7.85
C TYR A 70 -19.86 -10.25 7.85
N ASN A 71 -18.79 -11.04 8.04
CA ASN A 71 -18.90 -12.49 8.13
C ASN A 71 -19.71 -12.94 9.34
N LEU A 72 -19.47 -12.33 10.51
CA LEU A 72 -20.23 -12.59 11.74
C LEU A 72 -21.70 -12.16 11.63
N ALA A 73 -21.99 -11.10 10.91
CA ALA A 73 -23.34 -10.59 10.68
C ALA A 73 -24.06 -11.28 9.52
N ALA A 74 -23.38 -12.16 8.77
CA ALA A 74 -23.95 -12.82 7.61
C ALA A 74 -25.12 -13.73 8.00
N PRO A 75 -26.19 -13.82 7.17
CA PRO A 75 -27.31 -14.75 7.41
C PRO A 75 -26.81 -16.20 7.45
N ALA A 76 -27.42 -17.01 8.33
CA ALA A 76 -27.10 -18.44 8.45
C ALA A 76 -27.35 -19.24 7.13
N SER A 77 -28.20 -18.71 6.25
CA SER A 77 -28.49 -19.27 4.92
C SER A 77 -27.39 -18.97 3.86
N SER A 78 -26.40 -18.15 4.21
CA SER A 78 -25.35 -17.79 3.26
C SER A 78 -24.50 -19.01 2.89
N ARG A 79 -24.13 -19.15 1.61
CA ARG A 79 -23.17 -20.15 1.17
C ARG A 79 -21.80 -19.82 1.77
N ILE A 80 -21.16 -20.83 2.36
CA ILE A 80 -19.84 -20.71 2.95
C ILE A 80 -18.76 -21.15 1.95
N LEU A 81 -17.75 -20.33 1.80
CA LEU A 81 -16.54 -20.58 1.00
C LEU A 81 -15.46 -21.26 1.88
N ALA A 82 -14.35 -21.63 1.25
CA ALA A 82 -13.15 -22.06 1.95
C ALA A 82 -12.74 -21.01 3.00
N GLY A 83 -12.21 -21.46 4.13
CA GLY A 83 -11.85 -20.56 5.23
C GLY A 83 -13.03 -20.09 6.10
N GLY A 84 -14.26 -20.58 5.87
CA GLY A 84 -15.43 -20.22 6.69
C GLY A 84 -16.01 -18.83 6.35
N VAL A 85 -15.77 -18.32 5.16
CA VAL A 85 -16.25 -17.00 4.71
C VAL A 85 -17.60 -17.15 4.03
N ALA A 86 -18.61 -16.41 4.50
CA ALA A 86 -19.89 -16.29 3.84
C ALA A 86 -19.75 -15.48 2.54
N THR A 87 -20.33 -15.95 1.44
CA THR A 87 -20.28 -15.23 0.15
C THR A 87 -20.82 -13.81 0.24
N SER A 88 -21.84 -13.61 1.06
CA SER A 88 -22.45 -12.29 1.31
C SER A 88 -21.52 -11.32 2.05
N ALA A 89 -20.51 -11.82 2.78
CA ALA A 89 -19.58 -11.00 3.55
C ALA A 89 -18.50 -10.31 2.69
N LEU A 90 -18.28 -10.77 1.46
CA LEU A 90 -17.22 -10.25 0.59
C LEU A 90 -17.64 -8.97 -0.16
N GLN A 91 -18.89 -8.88 -0.53
CA GLN A 91 -19.37 -7.80 -1.39
C GLN A 91 -19.29 -6.41 -0.74
N PRO A 92 -19.77 -6.18 0.51
CA PRO A 92 -19.77 -4.85 1.09
C PRO A 92 -18.36 -4.24 1.27
N PRO A 93 -17.34 -4.95 1.78
CA PRO A 93 -15.98 -4.41 1.84
C PRO A 93 -15.37 -4.12 0.45
N ARG A 94 -15.70 -4.93 -0.57
CA ARG A 94 -15.32 -4.62 -1.97
C ARG A 94 -15.97 -3.33 -2.45
N GLN A 95 -17.23 -3.12 -2.15
CA GLN A 95 -17.94 -1.88 -2.49
C GLN A 95 -17.36 -0.68 -1.76
N PHE A 96 -16.92 -0.85 -0.51
CA PHE A 96 -16.22 0.17 0.25
C PHE A 96 -14.94 0.60 -0.49
N LEU A 97 -14.05 -0.34 -0.80
CA LEU A 97 -12.82 -0.06 -1.56
C LEU A 97 -13.10 0.46 -2.97
N GLY A 98 -14.09 -0.11 -3.65
CA GLY A 98 -14.50 0.27 -5.00
C GLY A 98 -15.14 1.65 -5.10
N ALA A 99 -15.44 2.31 -3.98
CA ALA A 99 -15.91 3.68 -3.97
C ALA A 99 -14.81 4.70 -4.29
N ALA A 100 -13.54 4.31 -4.16
CA ALA A 100 -12.39 5.16 -4.49
C ALA A 100 -12.37 5.50 -5.99
N ARG A 101 -12.48 6.79 -6.31
CA ARG A 101 -12.50 7.30 -7.68
C ARG A 101 -12.36 8.82 -7.75
N ASN A 102 -12.00 9.32 -8.90
CA ASN A 102 -12.13 10.74 -9.25
C ASN A 102 -13.49 10.98 -9.89
N ILE A 103 -14.08 12.16 -9.67
CA ILE A 103 -15.31 12.61 -10.29
C ILE A 103 -14.96 13.62 -11.38
N GLU A 104 -15.62 13.53 -12.53
CA GLU A 104 -15.33 14.42 -13.68
C GLU A 104 -15.60 15.89 -13.39
N GLU A 105 -16.66 16.18 -12.62
CA GLU A 105 -17.03 17.53 -12.21
C GLU A 105 -16.22 18.08 -11.03
N GLY A 106 -15.27 17.32 -10.53
CA GLY A 106 -14.41 17.69 -9.41
C GLY A 106 -14.67 16.88 -8.14
N GLY A 107 -13.67 16.85 -7.28
CA GLY A 107 -13.64 16.01 -6.10
C GLY A 107 -13.09 14.61 -6.36
N SER A 108 -12.45 14.03 -5.36
CA SER A 108 -11.89 12.70 -5.44
C SER A 108 -12.00 11.94 -4.12
N LEU A 109 -12.08 10.61 -4.19
CA LEU A 109 -12.02 9.73 -3.05
C LEU A 109 -10.83 8.79 -3.18
N THR A 110 -9.88 8.93 -2.28
CA THR A 110 -8.76 8.01 -2.10
C THR A 110 -8.98 7.16 -0.86
N ILE A 111 -8.86 5.85 -0.96
CA ILE A 111 -8.98 4.93 0.17
C ILE A 111 -7.67 4.19 0.34
N LEU A 112 -7.05 4.33 1.50
CA LEU A 112 -5.90 3.54 1.95
C LEU A 112 -6.36 2.62 3.08
N SER A 113 -6.24 1.32 2.88
CA SER A 113 -6.68 0.37 3.89
C SER A 113 -5.56 -0.58 4.29
N SER A 114 -5.40 -0.76 5.61
CA SER A 114 -4.58 -1.85 6.11
C SER A 114 -5.31 -3.19 5.94
N ALA A 115 -4.56 -4.25 5.66
CA ALA A 115 -5.04 -5.61 5.62
C ALA A 115 -4.08 -6.51 6.44
N LEU A 116 -4.64 -7.39 7.24
CA LEU A 116 -3.86 -8.35 8.02
C LEU A 116 -3.45 -9.52 7.13
N VAL A 117 -2.17 -9.84 7.14
CA VAL A 117 -1.59 -10.98 6.41
C VAL A 117 -0.81 -11.86 7.38
N GLU A 118 -0.59 -13.12 7.02
CA GLU A 118 0.19 -14.08 7.82
C GLU A 118 -0.32 -14.25 9.27
N THR A 119 -1.63 -14.18 9.45
CA THR A 119 -2.27 -14.36 10.77
C THR A 119 -2.47 -15.83 11.15
N GLY A 120 -2.21 -16.75 10.24
CA GLY A 120 -2.55 -18.18 10.38
C GLY A 120 -4.04 -18.48 10.19
N SER A 121 -4.86 -17.48 9.92
CA SER A 121 -6.30 -17.61 9.67
C SER A 121 -6.61 -17.75 8.18
N ARG A 122 -7.14 -18.90 7.76
CA ARG A 122 -7.60 -19.11 6.38
C ARG A 122 -8.69 -18.10 5.95
N MET A 123 -9.45 -17.60 6.91
CA MET A 123 -10.45 -16.57 6.64
C MET A 123 -9.79 -15.26 6.19
N ASP A 124 -8.71 -14.86 6.84
CA ASP A 124 -7.98 -13.63 6.50
C ASP A 124 -7.30 -13.76 5.15
N ASP A 125 -6.77 -14.93 4.82
CA ASP A 125 -6.18 -15.21 3.52
C ASP A 125 -7.22 -15.04 2.40
N VAL A 126 -8.46 -15.54 2.61
CA VAL A 126 -9.56 -15.35 1.65
C VAL A 126 -9.90 -13.87 1.51
N PHE A 127 -10.03 -13.12 2.59
CA PHE A 127 -10.28 -11.67 2.53
C PHE A 127 -9.17 -10.95 1.79
N PHE A 128 -7.92 -11.24 2.11
CA PHE A 128 -6.78 -10.62 1.46
C PHE A 128 -6.78 -10.85 -0.06
N GLU A 129 -6.92 -12.10 -0.52
CA GLU A 129 -6.93 -12.42 -1.95
C GLU A 129 -8.13 -11.78 -2.68
N GLU A 130 -9.28 -11.72 -2.02
CA GLU A 130 -10.48 -11.09 -2.58
C GLU A 130 -10.33 -9.56 -2.74
N PHE A 131 -9.66 -8.89 -1.79
CA PHE A 131 -9.50 -7.43 -1.84
C PHE A 131 -8.29 -6.99 -2.68
N LYS A 132 -7.28 -7.84 -2.81
CA LYS A 132 -6.12 -7.62 -3.67
C LYS A 132 -6.51 -7.31 -5.13
N GLY A 133 -7.58 -7.94 -5.62
CA GLY A 133 -8.14 -7.65 -6.95
C GLY A 133 -8.77 -6.28 -7.09
N THR A 134 -9.20 -5.65 -6.00
CA THR A 134 -9.93 -4.38 -5.99
C THR A 134 -8.99 -3.16 -5.89
N GLY A 135 -7.91 -3.28 -5.13
CA GLY A 135 -6.93 -2.22 -4.96
C GLY A 135 -6.04 -2.01 -6.20
N ASN A 136 -5.51 -0.80 -6.36
CA ASN A 136 -4.56 -0.45 -7.42
C ASN A 136 -3.12 -0.30 -6.91
N MET A 137 -2.89 -0.39 -5.59
CA MET A 137 -1.58 -0.34 -4.95
C MET A 137 -1.52 -1.33 -3.79
N GLU A 138 -0.38 -1.99 -3.64
CA GLU A 138 -0.05 -2.81 -2.47
C GLU A 138 1.29 -2.37 -1.91
N LEU A 139 1.33 -2.10 -0.59
CA LEU A 139 2.55 -1.93 0.18
C LEU A 139 2.61 -3.06 1.20
N ARG A 140 3.54 -3.99 1.03
CA ARG A 140 3.72 -5.12 1.93
C ARG A 140 4.80 -4.87 2.95
N LEU A 141 4.52 -5.27 4.17
CA LEU A 141 5.49 -5.26 5.27
C LEU A 141 5.92 -6.69 5.60
N ARG A 142 7.14 -6.86 6.08
CA ARG A 142 7.71 -8.13 6.50
C ARG A 142 7.98 -8.16 7.99
N ARG A 143 7.47 -9.18 8.64
CA ARG A 143 7.63 -9.37 10.08
C ARG A 143 9.09 -9.63 10.47
N ASP A 144 9.80 -10.47 9.73
CA ASP A 144 11.20 -10.82 9.98
C ASP A 144 12.14 -9.59 9.95
N LEU A 145 11.89 -8.62 9.06
CA LEU A 145 12.60 -7.34 9.03
C LEU A 145 12.30 -6.49 10.27
N ALA A 146 11.02 -6.43 10.67
CA ALA A 146 10.61 -5.69 11.86
C ALA A 146 11.18 -6.30 13.15
N GLU A 147 11.24 -7.63 13.25
CA GLU A 147 11.87 -8.35 14.38
C GLU A 147 13.37 -8.04 14.49
N ARG A 148 14.04 -7.84 13.35
CA ARG A 148 15.44 -7.38 13.27
C ARG A 148 15.60 -5.86 13.44
N ARG A 149 14.54 -5.12 13.73
CA ARG A 149 14.53 -3.66 13.89
C ARG A 149 14.96 -2.88 12.63
N ILE A 150 14.73 -3.45 11.45
CA ILE A 150 14.96 -2.80 10.16
C ILE A 150 13.66 -2.09 9.76
N PHE A 151 13.67 -0.76 9.74
CA PHE A 151 12.50 0.06 9.45
C PHE A 151 12.80 1.12 8.39
N PRO A 152 11.80 1.41 7.52
CA PRO A 152 10.48 0.76 7.38
C PRO A 152 10.63 -0.70 6.89
N ALA A 153 9.92 -1.64 7.51
CA ALA A 153 10.03 -3.08 7.21
C ALA A 153 9.30 -3.46 5.90
N ILE A 154 9.61 -2.80 4.81
CA ILE A 154 8.92 -2.94 3.52
C ILE A 154 9.49 -4.11 2.74
N ASP A 155 8.61 -4.97 2.24
CA ASP A 155 8.94 -5.96 1.21
C ASP A 155 8.86 -5.32 -0.18
N ILE A 156 10.00 -5.01 -0.77
CA ILE A 156 10.08 -4.26 -2.03
C ILE A 156 9.56 -5.09 -3.20
N GLY A 157 9.80 -6.39 -3.20
CA GLY A 157 9.46 -7.28 -4.31
C GLY A 157 7.96 -7.26 -4.65
N PRO A 158 7.07 -7.65 -3.71
CA PRO A 158 5.64 -7.71 -3.94
C PRO A 158 4.94 -6.35 -3.82
N SER A 159 5.62 -5.30 -3.32
CA SER A 159 5.05 -3.96 -3.25
C SER A 159 5.04 -3.28 -4.61
N GLY A 160 3.94 -2.61 -4.95
CA GLY A 160 3.84 -1.93 -6.24
C GLY A 160 2.50 -1.24 -6.46
N THR A 161 2.42 -0.50 -7.56
CA THR A 161 1.23 0.22 -8.02
C THR A 161 0.92 -0.22 -9.44
N ARG A 162 -0.37 -0.47 -9.72
CA ARG A 162 -0.83 -0.69 -11.11
C ARG A 162 -0.70 0.61 -11.86
N ARG A 163 -0.33 0.51 -13.14
CA ARG A 163 -0.19 1.67 -14.01
C ARG A 163 0.73 2.75 -13.44
N ASP A 164 1.87 2.34 -12.87
CA ASP A 164 2.92 3.23 -12.38
C ASP A 164 3.50 4.12 -13.50
N ASP A 165 3.34 3.69 -14.77
CA ASP A 165 3.61 4.47 -15.97
C ASP A 165 2.86 5.80 -16.03
N LEU A 166 1.68 5.90 -15.39
CA LEU A 166 0.90 7.15 -15.31
C LEU A 166 1.40 8.12 -14.23
N LEU A 167 2.21 7.63 -13.30
CA LEU A 167 2.70 8.40 -12.14
C LEU A 167 4.12 8.92 -12.32
N MET A 168 4.81 8.48 -13.38
CA MET A 168 6.22 8.75 -13.61
C MET A 168 6.46 9.20 -15.06
N SER A 169 7.45 10.04 -15.26
CA SER A 169 7.95 10.30 -16.63
C SER A 169 8.56 9.03 -17.21
N PRO A 170 8.65 8.89 -18.55
CA PRO A 170 9.27 7.72 -19.18
C PRO A 170 10.70 7.44 -18.69
N ARG A 171 11.44 8.49 -18.34
CA ARG A 171 12.81 8.38 -17.81
C ARG A 171 12.81 7.82 -16.38
N GLU A 172 11.94 8.30 -15.52
CA GLU A 172 11.80 7.81 -14.15
C GLU A 172 11.31 6.36 -14.14
N HIS A 173 10.33 6.01 -14.97
CA HIS A 173 9.84 4.65 -15.12
C HIS A 173 10.95 3.69 -15.56
N ALA A 174 11.80 4.09 -16.51
CA ALA A 174 12.96 3.29 -16.91
C ALA A 174 13.97 3.12 -15.77
N ALA A 175 14.21 4.18 -14.97
CA ALA A 175 15.08 4.13 -13.80
C ALA A 175 14.56 3.16 -12.74
N VAL A 176 13.28 3.29 -12.39
CA VAL A 176 12.61 2.40 -11.41
C VAL A 176 12.62 0.95 -11.89
N GLY A 177 12.35 0.70 -13.18
CA GLY A 177 12.43 -0.64 -13.77
C GLY A 177 13.84 -1.25 -13.69
N SER A 178 14.89 -0.44 -13.88
CA SER A 178 16.27 -0.88 -13.73
C SER A 178 16.63 -1.17 -12.27
N LEU A 179 16.22 -0.30 -11.35
CA LEU A 179 16.39 -0.48 -9.92
C LEU A 179 15.71 -1.78 -9.44
N ARG A 180 14.46 -2.00 -9.81
CA ARG A 180 13.71 -3.21 -9.44
C ARG A 180 14.41 -4.49 -9.91
N ARG A 181 14.98 -4.51 -11.10
CA ARG A 181 15.76 -5.67 -11.60
C ARG A 181 17.00 -5.95 -10.74
N VAL A 182 17.69 -4.91 -10.31
CA VAL A 182 18.87 -5.06 -9.41
C VAL A 182 18.43 -5.60 -8.05
N LEU A 183 17.40 -4.99 -7.45
CA LEU A 183 16.89 -5.39 -6.14
C LEU A 183 16.30 -6.80 -6.13
N ALA A 184 15.67 -7.25 -7.22
CA ALA A 184 15.11 -8.59 -7.35
C ALA A 184 16.18 -9.71 -7.36
N GLY A 185 17.43 -9.38 -7.64
CA GLY A 185 18.57 -10.31 -7.57
C GLY A 185 19.21 -10.45 -6.17
N LEU A 186 18.71 -9.68 -5.20
CA LEU A 186 19.23 -9.64 -3.83
C LEU A 186 18.28 -10.34 -2.85
N ASP A 187 18.82 -10.75 -1.71
CA ASP A 187 18.00 -11.11 -0.55
C ASP A 187 17.14 -9.91 -0.12
N PRO A 188 15.88 -10.13 0.32
CA PRO A 188 14.97 -9.03 0.68
C PRO A 188 15.51 -8.04 1.72
N GLN A 189 16.30 -8.51 2.70
CA GLN A 189 16.94 -7.63 3.66
C GLN A 189 18.02 -6.77 2.99
N GLN A 190 18.90 -7.39 2.21
CA GLN A 190 19.94 -6.68 1.48
C GLN A 190 19.37 -5.67 0.49
N ALA A 191 18.28 -6.02 -0.19
CA ALA A 191 17.59 -5.13 -1.11
C ALA A 191 17.05 -3.88 -0.39
N LEU A 192 16.43 -4.07 0.78
CA LEU A 192 15.90 -2.96 1.58
C LEU A 192 17.03 -2.08 2.15
N GLU A 193 18.05 -2.68 2.75
CA GLU A 193 19.20 -1.94 3.31
C GLU A 193 19.89 -1.11 2.22
N LEU A 194 20.16 -1.71 1.05
CA LEU A 194 20.74 -0.99 -0.09
C LEU A 194 19.87 0.19 -0.53
N LEU A 195 18.55 -0.01 -0.62
CA LEU A 195 17.62 1.06 -1.00
C LEU A 195 17.60 2.19 0.03
N LEU A 196 17.55 1.86 1.32
CA LEU A 196 17.54 2.84 2.40
C LEU A 196 18.84 3.66 2.43
N ASP A 197 19.98 3.01 2.32
CA ASP A 197 21.27 3.69 2.31
C ASP A 197 21.38 4.65 1.12
N LYS A 198 21.07 4.17 -0.08
CA LYS A 198 21.10 5.00 -1.28
C LYS A 198 20.08 6.15 -1.25
N THR A 199 18.92 5.95 -0.63
CA THR A 199 17.93 7.01 -0.47
C THR A 199 18.38 8.07 0.54
N ARG A 200 19.09 7.66 1.62
CA ARG A 200 19.65 8.59 2.61
C ARG A 200 20.78 9.46 2.04
N ASP A 201 21.52 8.92 1.09
CA ASP A 201 22.64 9.63 0.43
C ASP A 201 22.17 10.71 -0.56
N THR A 202 20.86 10.86 -0.77
CA THR A 202 20.28 11.79 -1.74
C THR A 202 19.27 12.74 -1.11
N SER A 203 19.18 13.95 -1.65
CA SER A 203 18.28 15.00 -1.14
C SER A 203 16.84 14.88 -1.66
N SER A 204 16.64 14.11 -2.73
CA SER A 204 15.33 13.95 -3.37
C SER A 204 15.25 12.69 -4.22
N ASN A 205 14.02 12.20 -4.48
CA ASN A 205 13.76 11.08 -5.40
C ASN A 205 14.31 11.34 -6.81
N ALA A 206 14.23 12.58 -7.29
CA ALA A 206 14.74 12.96 -8.61
C ALA A 206 16.28 12.83 -8.70
N GLU A 207 16.98 13.16 -7.62
CA GLU A 207 18.43 12.95 -7.52
C GLU A 207 18.77 11.46 -7.47
N PHE A 208 18.09 10.71 -6.62
CA PHE A 208 18.25 9.27 -6.50
C PHE A 208 18.06 8.55 -7.84
N LEU A 209 16.96 8.81 -8.55
CA LEU A 209 16.67 8.19 -9.85
C LEU A 209 17.68 8.59 -10.95
N ARG A 210 18.24 9.80 -10.88
CA ARG A 210 19.36 10.19 -11.77
C ARG A 210 20.60 9.35 -11.53
N GLN A 211 20.95 9.06 -10.28
CA GLN A 211 22.09 8.20 -9.92
C GLN A 211 21.86 6.76 -10.40
N VAL A 212 20.64 6.23 -10.30
CA VAL A 212 20.30 4.88 -10.80
C VAL A 212 20.54 4.75 -12.30
N LEU A 213 20.29 5.81 -13.08
CA LEU A 213 20.51 5.82 -14.54
C LEU A 213 21.94 6.11 -14.93
N SER A 214 22.75 6.62 -14.02
CA SER A 214 24.16 6.91 -14.31
C SER A 214 24.94 5.58 -14.33
N PRO A 215 25.75 5.31 -15.36
CA PRO A 215 26.58 4.12 -15.35
C PRO A 215 27.54 4.19 -14.14
N PRO A 216 27.79 3.08 -13.43
CA PRO A 216 28.73 3.06 -12.33
C PRO A 216 30.10 3.58 -12.83
N ASP A 217 30.70 4.50 -12.07
CA ASP A 217 31.93 5.26 -12.42
C ASP A 217 33.12 4.44 -12.96
N GLY A 218 33.07 3.11 -12.82
CA GLY A 218 34.09 2.20 -13.34
C GLY A 218 33.92 1.79 -14.82
N VAL A 219 32.72 1.89 -15.40
CA VAL A 219 32.43 1.38 -16.75
C VAL A 219 32.75 2.42 -17.82
N THR A 220 32.54 3.70 -17.52
CA THR A 220 32.88 4.82 -18.43
C THR A 220 34.41 4.96 -18.60
N ARG A 221 35.16 4.87 -17.51
CA ARG A 221 36.64 4.92 -17.55
C ARG A 221 37.27 3.73 -18.28
N ARG A 222 36.63 2.55 -18.25
CA ARG A 222 37.09 1.38 -18.99
C ARG A 222 36.84 1.51 -20.49
N ARG A 223 35.65 1.97 -20.87
CA ARG A 223 35.30 2.19 -22.29
C ARG A 223 36.11 3.32 -22.95
N GLU A 224 36.43 4.38 -22.21
CA GLU A 224 37.33 5.44 -22.69
C GLU A 224 38.75 4.97 -22.83
N LYS A 225 39.27 4.17 -21.86
CA LYS A 225 40.61 3.57 -21.95
C LYS A 225 40.73 2.55 -23.08
N ASP A 226 39.67 1.77 -23.32
CA ASP A 226 39.65 0.80 -24.43
C ASP A 226 39.52 1.49 -25.78
N ARG A 227 38.77 2.60 -25.90
CA ARG A 227 38.71 3.45 -27.11
C ARG A 227 40.06 4.17 -27.39
N ALA A 228 40.71 4.67 -26.33
CA ALA A 228 42.00 5.32 -26.47
C ALA A 228 43.13 4.32 -26.86
N ARG A 229 43.00 3.04 -26.48
CA ARG A 229 43.91 1.97 -26.91
C ARG A 229 43.64 1.49 -28.34
N ALA A 230 42.39 1.59 -28.81
CA ALA A 230 42.02 1.13 -30.15
C ALA A 230 42.32 2.15 -31.29
N HIS A 231 42.57 3.42 -30.96
CA HIS A 231 42.93 4.47 -31.93
C HIS A 231 44.07 5.33 -31.34
N PRO A 232 45.34 4.92 -31.48
CA PRO A 232 46.46 5.81 -31.15
C PRO A 232 46.45 6.99 -32.14
N PRO A 233 46.79 8.20 -31.65
CA PRO A 233 46.92 9.34 -32.55
C PRO A 233 48.00 9.05 -33.59
N ALA A 234 47.65 9.31 -34.85
CA ALA A 234 48.60 9.24 -35.96
C ALA A 234 49.73 10.25 -35.75
N ALA A 235 50.96 9.80 -35.85
CA ALA A 235 52.16 10.59 -35.74
C ALA A 235 52.37 11.49 -36.96
#